data_a15adf5d0564b180a87dff481581bc8c
#
_entry.id   a15adf5d0564b180a87dff481581bc8c
#
_cell.length_a   1.000
_cell.length_b   1.000
_cell.length_c   1.000
_cell.angle_alpha   90.00
_cell.angle_beta   90.00
_cell.angle_gamma   90.00
#
_symmetry.space_group_name_H-M   'P 1'
#
loop_
_entity.id
_entity.type
_entity.pdbx_description
1 polymer ?
#
loop_
_entity_poly.entity_id
_entity_poly.type
_entity_poly.pdbx_seq_one_letter_code
_entity_poly.pdbx_strand_id
1 'polypeptide(L)'
;MSMVSKRILKEVDRLRQDPVPGIVAEPIEDNIRYFSVRMNGPNDSPYADGCFTLELYLPDEYPMLPPKVRFLTKMYHPNIDKLGRICLDILKDKWSPALQIRTVLLSIQALLSAPNPDDPLANDVAEQWKTDERKAIETAVKWTALYAERVVRNDVAKRE
;
A
#
# COMPACT_ATOMS: atom_id res chain seq x y z
N MET A 1 15.75 17.67 19.17
CA MET A 1 15.13 16.73 18.23
C MET A 1 16.20 15.81 17.66
N SER A 2 15.93 14.54 17.66
CA SER A 2 16.89 13.55 17.16
C SER A 2 17.05 13.62 15.65
N MET A 3 18.13 13.04 15.14
CA MET A 3 18.36 12.95 13.70
C MET A 3 17.25 12.14 13.03
N VAL A 4 16.79 11.08 13.69
CA VAL A 4 15.72 10.24 13.16
C VAL A 4 14.41 11.03 13.07
N SER A 5 14.10 11.80 14.10
CA SER A 5 12.89 12.62 14.07
C SER A 5 12.96 13.68 12.97
N LYS A 6 14.13 14.27 12.74
CA LYS A 6 14.30 15.24 11.67
C LYS A 6 14.08 14.58 10.31
N ARG A 7 14.60 13.38 10.14
CA ARG A 7 14.38 12.64 8.88
C ARG A 7 12.90 12.36 8.66
N ILE A 8 12.20 11.88 9.70
CA ILE A 8 10.78 11.56 9.58
C ILE A 8 9.98 12.81 9.20
N LEU A 9 10.27 13.92 9.85
CA LEU A 9 9.57 15.17 9.56
C LEU A 9 9.83 15.64 8.12
N LYS A 10 11.05 15.45 7.62
CA LYS A 10 11.35 15.81 6.24
C LYS A 10 10.59 14.93 5.28
N GLU A 11 10.46 13.64 5.58
CA GLU A 11 9.70 12.73 4.72
C GLU A 11 8.21 13.10 4.73
N VAL A 12 7.68 13.48 5.88
CA VAL A 12 6.28 13.92 6.01
C VAL A 12 6.06 15.18 5.17
N ASP A 13 6.96 16.15 5.27
CA ASP A 13 6.84 17.39 4.52
C ASP A 13 6.87 17.11 3.03
N ARG A 14 7.74 16.21 2.60
CA ARG A 14 7.86 15.89 1.19
C ARG A 14 6.60 15.19 0.66
N LEU A 15 6.01 14.30 1.45
CA LEU A 15 4.78 13.64 1.08
C LEU A 15 3.63 14.65 0.93
N ARG A 16 3.64 15.72 1.71
CA ARG A 16 2.62 16.75 1.62
C ARG A 16 2.85 17.69 0.45
N GLN A 17 4.11 18.06 0.20
CA GLN A 17 4.44 19.01 -0.87
C GLN A 17 4.40 18.37 -2.24
N ASP A 18 4.73 17.09 -2.34
CA ASP A 18 4.80 16.38 -3.59
C ASP A 18 4.13 15.01 -3.38
N PRO A 19 2.81 14.99 -3.24
CA PRO A 19 2.10 13.73 -2.94
C PRO A 19 2.20 12.72 -4.07
N VAL A 20 2.20 11.44 -3.69
CA VAL A 20 2.15 10.37 -4.67
C VAL A 20 0.71 10.31 -5.18
N PRO A 21 0.50 10.34 -6.50
CA PRO A 21 -0.86 10.28 -7.05
C PRO A 21 -1.61 9.05 -6.55
N GLY A 22 -2.82 9.29 -6.04
CA GLY A 22 -3.66 8.20 -5.54
C GLY A 22 -3.35 7.73 -4.14
N ILE A 23 -2.38 8.36 -3.46
CA ILE A 23 -2.00 7.94 -2.11
C ILE A 23 -1.98 9.16 -1.18
N VAL A 24 -2.61 9.01 -0.03
CA VAL A 24 -2.53 10.01 1.04
C VAL A 24 -1.96 9.31 2.27
N ALA A 25 -0.85 9.79 2.79
CA ALA A 25 -0.21 9.23 3.98
C ALA A 25 0.04 10.35 4.98
N GLU A 26 -0.56 10.24 6.16
CA GLU A 26 -0.42 11.26 7.19
C GLU A 26 -0.11 10.61 8.54
N PRO A 27 0.82 11.17 9.31
CA PRO A 27 1.03 10.65 10.66
C PRO A 27 -0.20 10.96 11.51
N ILE A 28 -0.48 10.11 12.47
CA ILE A 28 -1.57 10.39 13.40
C ILE A 28 -1.11 11.48 14.37
N GLU A 29 -2.08 12.14 14.95
CA GLU A 29 -1.85 13.37 15.71
C GLU A 29 -0.72 13.31 16.75
N ASP A 30 -0.69 12.32 17.56
CA ASP A 30 0.27 12.24 18.63
C ASP A 30 1.49 11.35 18.38
N ASN A 31 1.65 10.85 17.17
CA ASN A 31 2.73 9.90 16.92
C ASN A 31 3.22 9.98 15.47
N ILE A 32 4.37 10.63 15.26
CA ILE A 32 4.90 10.81 13.92
C ILE A 32 5.42 9.51 13.30
N ARG A 33 5.45 8.42 14.08
CA ARG A 33 5.88 7.12 13.57
C ARG A 33 4.73 6.25 13.10
N TYR A 34 3.49 6.67 13.34
CA TYR A 34 2.34 5.89 12.95
C TYR A 34 1.53 6.66 11.91
N PHE A 35 1.42 6.09 10.71
CA PHE A 35 0.74 6.75 9.59
C PHE A 35 -0.55 6.05 9.23
N SER A 36 -1.56 6.84 8.96
CA SER A 36 -2.77 6.36 8.30
C SER A 36 -2.56 6.59 6.81
N VAL A 37 -2.80 5.57 6.01
CA VAL A 37 -2.57 5.63 4.57
C VAL A 37 -3.84 5.25 3.84
N ARG A 38 -4.19 6.00 2.81
CA ARG A 38 -5.28 5.68 1.91
C ARG A 38 -4.70 5.58 0.50
N MET A 39 -4.94 4.47 -0.16
CA MET A 39 -4.35 4.19 -1.47
C MET A 39 -5.46 3.77 -2.43
N ASN A 40 -5.59 4.49 -3.52
CA ASN A 40 -6.54 4.13 -4.55
C ASN A 40 -5.97 2.96 -5.35
N GLY A 41 -6.81 2.00 -5.67
CA GLY A 41 -6.40 0.90 -6.55
C GLY A 41 -6.05 1.46 -7.93
N PRO A 42 -4.97 0.97 -8.55
CA PRO A 42 -4.58 1.46 -9.87
C PRO A 42 -5.67 1.20 -10.91
N ASN A 43 -5.83 2.13 -11.85
CA ASN A 43 -6.89 2.03 -12.84
C ASN A 43 -6.78 0.82 -13.76
N ASP A 44 -5.55 0.31 -13.94
CA ASP A 44 -5.31 -0.84 -14.81
C ASP A 44 -5.30 -2.16 -14.02
N SER A 45 -5.88 -2.19 -12.84
CA SER A 45 -5.84 -3.37 -11.98
C SER A 45 -7.25 -3.81 -11.56
N PRO A 46 -7.39 -5.03 -11.02
CA PRO A 46 -8.68 -5.48 -10.48
C PRO A 46 -9.14 -4.67 -9.28
N TYR A 47 -8.25 -3.83 -8.74
CA TYR A 47 -8.52 -3.04 -7.55
C TYR A 47 -8.99 -1.62 -7.88
N ALA A 48 -9.14 -1.33 -9.16
CA ALA A 48 -9.59 -0.03 -9.63
C ALA A 48 -10.92 0.36 -8.96
N ASP A 49 -11.10 1.65 -8.75
CA ASP A 49 -12.27 2.25 -8.12
C ASP A 49 -12.40 1.97 -6.63
N GLY A 50 -11.50 1.20 -6.04
CA GLY A 50 -11.45 0.99 -4.60
C GLY A 50 -10.42 1.89 -3.95
N CYS A 51 -10.72 2.34 -2.75
CA CYS A 51 -9.78 3.06 -1.91
C CYS A 51 -9.47 2.16 -0.72
N PHE A 52 -8.19 1.82 -0.56
CA PHE A 52 -7.75 0.87 0.46
C PHE A 52 -7.07 1.61 1.60
N THR A 53 -7.32 1.16 2.81
CA THR A 53 -6.71 1.74 4.00
C THR A 53 -5.57 0.85 4.45
N LEU A 54 -4.43 1.47 4.75
CA LEU A 54 -3.28 0.77 5.29
C LEU A 54 -2.83 1.48 6.55
N GLU A 55 -2.08 0.78 7.38
CA GLU A 55 -1.34 1.42 8.45
C GLU A 55 0.14 1.21 8.18
N LEU A 56 0.94 2.20 8.49
CA LEU A 56 2.38 2.16 8.33
C LEU A 56 3.01 2.61 9.64
N TYR A 57 3.92 1.82 10.18
CA TYR A 57 4.58 2.13 11.43
C TYR A 57 6.09 2.14 11.25
N LEU A 58 6.75 3.15 11.79
CA LEU A 58 8.21 3.25 11.74
C LEU A 58 8.78 2.73 13.05
N PRO A 59 9.45 1.57 13.06
CA PRO A 59 10.01 1.02 14.29
C PRO A 59 11.09 1.94 14.85
N ASP A 60 11.45 1.75 16.11
CA ASP A 60 12.44 2.60 16.76
C ASP A 60 13.75 2.61 15.99
N GLU A 61 14.09 1.50 15.34
CA GLU A 61 15.33 1.38 14.59
C GLU A 61 15.27 1.99 13.19
N TYR A 62 14.12 2.51 12.78
CA TYR A 62 14.01 3.19 11.49
C TYR A 62 15.00 4.35 11.43
N PRO A 63 15.77 4.58 10.39
CA PRO A 63 15.69 3.94 9.08
C PRO A 63 16.59 2.73 8.87
N MET A 64 17.21 2.20 9.91
CA MET A 64 18.04 1.00 9.79
C MET A 64 17.17 -0.23 9.52
N LEU A 65 15.95 -0.25 10.03
CA LEU A 65 14.96 -1.27 9.73
C LEU A 65 13.85 -0.65 8.89
N PRO A 66 13.18 -1.45 8.05
CA PRO A 66 12.13 -0.92 7.18
C PRO A 66 10.86 -0.55 7.96
N PRO A 67 9.99 0.24 7.35
CA PRO A 67 8.65 0.47 7.90
C PRO A 67 7.90 -0.85 7.97
N LYS A 68 6.96 -0.95 8.89
CA LYS A 68 6.02 -2.06 8.96
C LYS A 68 4.70 -1.59 8.39
N VAL A 69 4.19 -2.30 7.40
CA VAL A 69 2.99 -1.87 6.68
C VAL A 69 2.05 -3.05 6.53
N ARG A 70 0.76 -2.80 6.70
CA ARG A 70 -0.23 -3.82 6.38
C ARG A 70 -1.51 -3.15 5.88
N PHE A 71 -2.27 -3.88 5.08
CA PHE A 71 -3.58 -3.44 4.64
C PHE A 71 -4.59 -3.70 5.76
N LEU A 72 -5.44 -2.72 5.99
CA LEU A 72 -6.58 -2.88 6.90
C LEU A 72 -7.83 -3.27 6.10
N THR A 73 -7.87 -2.93 4.82
CA THR A 73 -8.96 -3.31 3.94
C THR A 73 -8.74 -4.72 3.43
N LYS A 74 -9.78 -5.54 3.50
CA LYS A 74 -9.70 -6.91 3.00
C LYS A 74 -9.64 -6.90 1.48
N MET A 75 -8.77 -7.73 0.91
CA MET A 75 -8.60 -7.78 -0.54
C MET A 75 -8.14 -9.16 -0.99
N TYR A 76 -8.35 -9.47 -2.27
CA TYR A 76 -7.99 -10.75 -2.85
C TYR A 76 -6.75 -10.56 -3.72
N HIS A 77 -5.58 -10.90 -3.18
CA HIS A 77 -4.29 -10.66 -3.84
C HIS A 77 -3.29 -11.74 -3.40
N PRO A 78 -2.53 -12.33 -4.32
CA PRO A 78 -1.64 -13.43 -3.95
C PRO A 78 -0.50 -13.03 -3.02
N ASN A 79 -0.14 -11.75 -2.97
CA ASN A 79 0.97 -11.28 -2.14
C ASN A 79 0.50 -10.57 -0.87
N ILE A 80 -0.79 -10.58 -0.61
CA ILE A 80 -1.36 -9.95 0.58
C ILE A 80 -2.28 -10.97 1.25
N ASP A 81 -1.97 -11.33 2.49
CA ASP A 81 -2.75 -12.36 3.17
C ASP A 81 -4.01 -11.77 3.84
N LYS A 82 -4.81 -12.63 4.46
CA LYS A 82 -6.06 -12.20 5.07
C LYS A 82 -5.87 -11.32 6.30
N LEU A 83 -4.65 -11.24 6.83
CA LEU A 83 -4.35 -10.34 7.94
C LEU A 83 -3.81 -9.01 7.41
N GLY A 84 -3.69 -8.85 6.10
CA GLY A 84 -3.20 -7.63 5.48
C GLY A 84 -1.69 -7.55 5.35
N ARG A 85 -0.97 -8.64 5.70
CA ARG A 85 0.48 -8.65 5.59
C ARG A 85 0.87 -8.66 4.11
N ILE A 86 1.97 -8.01 3.78
CA ILE A 86 2.39 -7.78 2.40
C ILE A 86 3.72 -8.47 2.14
N CYS A 87 3.78 -9.28 1.09
CA CYS A 87 5.03 -9.89 0.67
C CYS A 87 5.68 -8.95 -0.34
N LEU A 88 6.66 -8.18 0.11
CA LEU A 88 7.34 -7.21 -0.72
C LEU A 88 8.80 -7.14 -0.24
N ASP A 89 9.75 -7.30 -1.15
CA ASP A 89 11.17 -7.44 -0.79
C ASP A 89 11.74 -6.23 -0.06
N ILE A 90 11.35 -5.01 -0.42
CA ILE A 90 11.89 -3.83 0.25
C ILE A 90 11.33 -3.65 1.67
N LEU A 91 10.32 -4.43 2.05
CA LEU A 91 9.87 -4.45 3.44
C LEU A 91 10.64 -5.47 4.26
N LYS A 92 11.60 -6.16 3.65
CA LYS A 92 12.40 -7.20 4.28
C LYS A 92 13.87 -7.01 3.97
N ASP A 93 14.45 -7.96 3.25
CA ASP A 93 15.88 -8.03 3.01
C ASP A 93 16.41 -7.03 1.99
N LYS A 94 15.56 -6.47 1.17
CA LYS A 94 16.00 -5.45 0.19
C LYS A 94 15.84 -4.02 0.71
N TRP A 95 15.44 -3.85 1.96
CA TRP A 95 15.38 -2.52 2.54
C TRP A 95 16.77 -1.95 2.71
N SER A 96 16.89 -0.65 2.52
CA SER A 96 18.11 0.10 2.78
C SER A 96 17.72 1.46 3.35
N PRO A 97 18.53 2.04 4.22
CA PRO A 97 18.23 3.38 4.76
C PRO A 97 18.16 4.49 3.71
N ALA A 98 18.62 4.21 2.49
CA ALA A 98 18.50 5.17 1.39
C ALA A 98 17.08 5.22 0.85
N LEU A 99 16.27 4.20 1.12
CA LEU A 99 14.87 4.17 0.70
C LEU A 99 14.04 4.99 1.67
N GLN A 100 12.86 5.38 1.23
CA GLN A 100 11.97 6.27 1.98
C GLN A 100 10.58 5.67 2.10
N ILE A 101 9.76 6.28 2.95
CA ILE A 101 8.33 5.92 3.07
C ILE A 101 7.70 6.02 1.68
N ARG A 102 8.03 7.08 0.93
CA ARG A 102 7.51 7.29 -0.42
C ARG A 102 7.80 6.10 -1.33
N THR A 103 9.02 5.57 -1.27
CA THR A 103 9.43 4.42 -2.07
C THR A 103 8.59 3.19 -1.74
N VAL A 104 8.36 2.97 -0.45
CA VAL A 104 7.55 1.83 0.01
C VAL A 104 6.13 1.95 -0.52
N LEU A 105 5.53 3.14 -0.42
CA LEU A 105 4.15 3.34 -0.86
C LEU A 105 4.02 3.16 -2.37
N LEU A 106 4.99 3.66 -3.15
CA LEU A 106 4.99 3.48 -4.59
C LEU A 106 5.13 2.00 -4.95
N SER A 107 5.95 1.26 -4.22
CA SER A 107 6.16 -0.17 -4.48
C SER A 107 4.91 -0.99 -4.16
N ILE A 108 4.19 -0.63 -3.10
CA ILE A 108 2.94 -1.30 -2.77
C ILE A 108 1.89 -1.01 -3.85
N GLN A 109 1.82 0.24 -4.32
CA GLN A 109 0.89 0.60 -5.38
C GLN A 109 1.20 -0.20 -6.64
N ALA A 110 2.48 -0.34 -6.99
CA ALA A 110 2.89 -1.12 -8.15
C ALA A 110 2.53 -2.61 -7.98
N LEU A 111 2.60 -3.14 -6.76
CA LEU A 111 2.26 -4.53 -6.50
C LEU A 111 0.77 -4.79 -6.79
N LEU A 112 -0.09 -3.81 -6.59
CA LEU A 112 -1.51 -3.96 -6.91
C LEU A 112 -1.74 -4.10 -8.41
N SER A 113 -0.89 -3.49 -9.24
CA SER A 113 -0.99 -3.62 -10.69
C SER A 113 -0.29 -4.88 -11.21
N ALA A 114 0.62 -5.43 -10.44
CA ALA A 114 1.44 -6.55 -10.88
C ALA A 114 1.54 -7.63 -9.81
N PRO A 115 0.47 -8.40 -9.58
CA PRO A 115 0.51 -9.50 -8.63
C PRO A 115 1.57 -10.52 -9.03
N ASN A 116 2.27 -11.07 -8.05
CA ASN A 116 3.31 -12.07 -8.30
C ASN A 116 2.92 -13.39 -7.63
N PRO A 117 2.18 -14.27 -8.32
CA PRO A 117 1.73 -15.53 -7.73
C PRO A 117 2.87 -16.53 -7.50
N ASP A 118 4.07 -16.26 -8.03
CA ASP A 118 5.20 -17.15 -7.85
C ASP A 118 5.92 -16.91 -6.50
N ASP A 119 5.63 -15.81 -5.83
CA ASP A 119 6.18 -15.52 -4.51
C ASP A 119 5.02 -15.18 -3.57
N PRO A 120 4.16 -16.16 -3.28
CA PRO A 120 2.90 -15.86 -2.59
C PRO A 120 3.01 -15.74 -1.09
N LEU A 121 2.07 -15.00 -0.51
CA LEU A 121 1.82 -15.01 0.90
C LEU A 121 0.47 -15.68 1.16
N ALA A 122 -0.46 -15.60 0.21
CA ALA A 122 -1.76 -16.25 0.25
C ALA A 122 -1.75 -17.38 -0.78
N ASN A 123 -1.45 -18.60 -0.34
CA ASN A 123 -1.25 -19.73 -1.25
C ASN A 123 -2.48 -20.12 -2.06
N ASP A 124 -3.65 -20.07 -1.47
CA ASP A 124 -4.89 -20.41 -2.16
C ASP A 124 -5.20 -19.39 -3.27
N VAL A 125 -4.96 -18.11 -3.00
CA VAL A 125 -5.18 -17.05 -3.97
C VAL A 125 -4.17 -17.19 -5.11
N ALA A 126 -2.90 -17.46 -4.76
CA ALA A 126 -1.84 -17.63 -5.76
C ALA A 126 -2.13 -18.81 -6.66
N GLU A 127 -2.65 -19.90 -6.10
CA GLU A 127 -2.97 -21.08 -6.88
C GLU A 127 -4.07 -20.76 -7.90
N GLN A 128 -5.10 -20.04 -7.49
CA GLN A 128 -6.15 -19.65 -8.41
C GLN A 128 -5.60 -18.70 -9.49
N TRP A 129 -4.70 -17.80 -9.11
CA TRP A 129 -4.11 -16.88 -10.08
C TRP A 129 -3.33 -17.61 -11.16
N LYS A 130 -2.68 -18.74 -10.79
CA LYS A 130 -1.92 -19.52 -11.74
C LYS A 130 -2.81 -20.43 -12.60
N THR A 131 -3.84 -21.00 -12.01
CA THR A 131 -4.64 -22.02 -12.69
C THR A 131 -5.88 -21.45 -13.38
N ASP A 132 -6.41 -20.35 -12.89
CA ASP A 132 -7.59 -19.73 -13.47
C ASP A 132 -7.55 -18.23 -13.21
N GLU A 133 -6.67 -17.54 -13.92
CA GLU A 133 -6.44 -16.12 -13.73
C GLU A 133 -7.70 -15.30 -13.91
N ARG A 134 -8.51 -15.62 -14.88
CA ARG A 134 -9.74 -14.89 -15.13
C ARG A 134 -10.65 -14.89 -13.89
N LYS A 135 -10.80 -16.06 -13.27
CA LYS A 135 -11.66 -16.16 -12.10
C LYS A 135 -11.04 -15.47 -10.91
N ALA A 136 -9.72 -15.51 -10.78
CA ALA A 136 -9.02 -14.81 -9.71
C ALA A 136 -9.24 -13.30 -9.84
N ILE A 137 -9.16 -12.76 -11.05
CA ILE A 137 -9.39 -11.34 -11.31
C ILE A 137 -10.83 -10.98 -10.99
N GLU A 138 -11.79 -11.83 -11.39
CA GLU A 138 -13.21 -11.59 -11.10
C GLU A 138 -13.42 -11.52 -9.58
N THR A 139 -12.79 -12.41 -8.84
CA THR A 139 -12.90 -12.44 -7.39
C THR A 139 -12.28 -11.17 -6.77
N ALA A 140 -11.13 -10.75 -7.29
CA ALA A 140 -10.47 -9.54 -6.79
C ALA A 140 -11.33 -8.29 -7.03
N VAL A 141 -11.96 -8.20 -8.20
CA VAL A 141 -12.88 -7.10 -8.52
C VAL A 141 -14.07 -7.13 -7.54
N LYS A 142 -14.62 -8.32 -7.31
CA LYS A 142 -15.77 -8.47 -6.43
C LYS A 142 -15.44 -8.07 -5.01
N TRP A 143 -14.30 -8.50 -4.50
CA TRP A 143 -13.89 -8.16 -3.14
C TRP A 143 -13.62 -6.66 -3.01
N THR A 144 -13.07 -6.03 -4.05
CA THR A 144 -12.86 -4.60 -4.04
C THR A 144 -14.20 -3.87 -3.89
N ALA A 145 -15.22 -4.30 -4.63
CA ALA A 145 -16.54 -3.70 -4.52
C ALA A 145 -17.18 -3.94 -3.16
N LEU A 146 -16.89 -5.09 -2.53
CA LEU A 146 -17.51 -5.43 -1.25
C LEU A 146 -16.83 -4.77 -0.06
N TYR A 147 -15.52 -4.64 -0.09
CA TYR A 147 -14.76 -4.29 1.11
C TYR A 147 -14.04 -2.95 1.06
N ALA A 148 -13.66 -2.47 -0.11
CA ALA A 148 -12.97 -1.19 -0.20
C ALA A 148 -13.98 -0.04 -0.27
N GLU A 149 -13.55 1.12 0.17
CA GLU A 149 -14.35 2.31 -0.02
C GLU A 149 -14.28 2.68 -1.50
N ARG A 150 -15.31 3.37 -1.97
CA ARG A 150 -15.31 3.80 -3.34
C ARG A 150 -14.45 5.04 -3.48
N VAL A 151 -13.65 5.11 -4.53
CA VAL A 151 -12.88 6.30 -4.79
C VAL A 151 -13.84 7.43 -5.12
N VAL A 152 -13.69 8.55 -4.42
CA VAL A 152 -14.48 9.72 -4.70
C VAL A 152 -13.78 10.44 -5.83
N ARG A 153 -14.36 10.40 -7.00
CA ARG A 153 -13.82 11.15 -8.10
C ARG A 153 -14.34 12.55 -7.97
N ASN A 154 -13.42 13.40 -7.79
CA ASN A 154 -13.80 14.75 -7.61
C ASN A 154 -14.25 15.29 -8.92
N ASP A 155 -15.49 15.51 -8.97
CA ASP A 155 -16.00 15.90 -10.24
C ASP A 155 -15.47 17.15 -10.68
N VAL A 156 -15.00 17.82 -9.82
CA VAL A 156 -14.42 18.92 -10.19
C VAL A 156 -13.52 18.71 -11.18
N ALA A 157 -12.97 17.67 -11.01
CA ALA A 157 -11.98 17.36 -11.87
C ALA A 157 -12.53 17.59 -13.14
N LYS A 158 -13.68 17.75 -13.11
CA LYS A 158 -14.23 17.79 -14.23
C LYS A 158 -14.41 19.14 -14.55
N ARG A 159 -14.03 19.85 -13.87
CA ARG A 159 -14.23 21.03 -14.15
C ARG A 159 -13.20 21.53 -14.89
N GLU A 160 -13.06 21.33 -15.35
CA GLU A 160 -12.33 21.81 -16.03
C GLU A 160 -12.72 21.94 -16.91
#